data_adfd82853fbbb8485b23659cab1dc513
#
_entry.id   adfd82853fbbb8485b23659cab1dc513
#
_cell.length_a   1.000
_cell.length_b   1.000
_cell.length_c   1.000
_cell.angle_alpha   90.00
_cell.angle_beta   90.00
_cell.angle_gamma   90.00
#
_symmetry.space_group_name_H-M   'P 1'
#
loop_
_entity.id
_entity.type
_entity.pdbx_description
1 polymer ?
#
loop_
_entity_poly.entity_id
_entity_poly.type
_entity_poly.pdbx_seq_one_letter_code
_entity_poly.pdbx_strand_id
1 'polypeptide(L)'
;MQLLCLTVGDDSYAIPSRRVVEVVPLPTARPLPDAPAAVRGLFVHRGRLTPLIDLARLLGTAPLRDRLSTRVIVVEPAGGRVERPLRVGVAAEGVLGLCDDTAAEDRMPPVTGLAAPCLGECLRIEGRTIQCLDVDRLLPPDVWRALAAVSTGPNDTRPSAADGRRA
;
A
#
# COMPACT_ATOMS: atom_id res chain seq x y z
N MET A 1 -2.33 17.82 -9.02
CA MET A 1 -2.50 16.35 -8.90
C MET A 1 -3.20 16.03 -7.59
N GLN A 2 -4.18 15.16 -7.61
CA GLN A 2 -4.87 14.75 -6.39
C GLN A 2 -4.05 13.73 -5.60
N LEU A 3 -4.04 13.92 -4.29
CA LEU A 3 -3.36 13.10 -3.31
C LEU A 3 -4.38 12.54 -2.30
N LEU A 4 -4.27 11.27 -1.94
CA LEU A 4 -4.98 10.69 -0.81
C LEU A 4 -4.15 10.91 0.46
N CYS A 5 -4.69 11.68 1.40
CA CYS A 5 -4.02 12.00 2.66
C CYS A 5 -4.37 10.98 3.73
N LEU A 6 -3.36 10.56 4.50
CA LEU A 6 -3.49 9.53 5.54
C LEU A 6 -2.61 9.89 6.74
N THR A 7 -2.83 9.20 7.85
CA THR A 7 -2.09 9.43 9.10
C THR A 7 -1.37 8.19 9.60
N VAL A 8 -0.19 8.42 10.17
CA VAL A 8 0.56 7.45 10.98
C VAL A 8 1.11 8.19 12.18
N GLY A 9 0.67 7.86 13.37
CA GLY A 9 0.95 8.65 14.56
C GLY A 9 0.40 10.08 14.41
N ASP A 10 1.24 11.06 14.73
CA ASP A 10 0.92 12.48 14.60
C ASP A 10 1.24 13.06 13.22
N ASP A 11 1.84 12.25 12.35
CA ASP A 11 2.32 12.68 11.05
C ASP A 11 1.30 12.42 9.92
N SER A 12 1.30 13.32 8.94
CA SER A 12 0.47 13.22 7.74
C SER A 12 1.29 12.82 6.54
N TYR A 13 0.76 11.86 5.80
CA TYR A 13 1.35 11.33 4.58
C TYR A 13 0.37 11.44 3.42
N ALA A 14 0.86 11.36 2.20
CA ALA A 14 0.00 11.35 1.03
C ALA A 14 0.49 10.38 -0.05
N ILE A 15 -0.46 9.76 -0.73
CA ILE A 15 -0.23 8.89 -1.88
C ILE A 15 -0.93 9.51 -3.09
N PRO A 16 -0.28 9.57 -4.28
CA PRO A 16 -0.97 10.00 -5.50
C PRO A 16 -2.23 9.19 -5.74
N SER A 17 -3.39 9.86 -5.85
CA SER A 17 -4.70 9.18 -5.94
C SER A 17 -4.80 8.26 -7.15
N ARG A 18 -4.08 8.57 -8.24
CA ARG A 18 -3.99 7.71 -9.43
C ARG A 18 -3.37 6.33 -9.18
N ARG A 19 -2.64 6.17 -8.05
CA ARG A 19 -2.06 4.89 -7.63
C ARG A 19 -2.98 4.10 -6.71
N VAL A 20 -4.03 4.72 -6.21
CA VAL A 20 -4.97 4.11 -5.28
C VAL A 20 -6.04 3.36 -6.07
N VAL A 21 -6.17 2.08 -5.80
CA VAL A 21 -7.21 1.21 -6.36
C VAL A 21 -8.46 1.27 -5.50
N GLU A 22 -8.29 1.16 -4.18
CA GLU A 22 -9.39 1.11 -3.22
C GLU A 22 -8.88 1.37 -1.81
N VAL A 23 -9.77 1.85 -0.94
CA VAL A 23 -9.53 1.93 0.50
C VAL A 23 -10.49 0.97 1.19
N VAL A 24 -9.95 0.05 1.97
CA VAL A 24 -10.72 -1.00 2.63
C VAL A 24 -10.46 -1.01 4.14
N PRO A 25 -11.37 -1.53 4.97
CA PRO A 25 -11.09 -1.82 6.37
C PRO A 25 -9.90 -2.78 6.50
N LEU A 26 -9.24 -2.78 7.66
CA LEU A 26 -8.12 -3.68 7.93
C LEU A 26 -8.60 -5.14 7.84
N PRO A 27 -8.09 -5.92 6.88
CA PRO A 27 -8.45 -7.33 6.73
C PRO A 27 -7.61 -8.21 7.67
N THR A 28 -8.04 -9.43 7.89
CA THR A 28 -7.19 -10.47 8.45
C THR A 28 -6.14 -10.88 7.44
N ALA A 29 -4.88 -10.77 7.82
CA ALA A 29 -3.75 -11.18 6.98
C ALA A 29 -3.13 -12.46 7.51
N ARG A 30 -2.77 -13.36 6.59
CA ARG A 30 -1.99 -14.54 6.89
C ARG A 30 -0.51 -14.15 6.96
N PRO A 31 0.19 -14.35 8.07
CA PRO A 31 1.62 -14.08 8.17
C PRO A 31 2.42 -14.79 7.08
N LEU A 32 3.42 -14.12 6.54
CA LEU A 32 4.35 -14.66 5.56
C LEU A 32 5.70 -14.93 6.25
N PRO A 33 6.14 -16.19 6.37
CA PRO A 33 7.43 -16.53 6.97
C PRO A 33 8.58 -15.80 6.26
N ASP A 34 9.58 -15.41 7.02
CA ASP A 34 10.80 -14.74 6.54
C ASP A 34 10.59 -13.44 5.78
N ALA A 35 9.39 -12.86 5.85
CA ALA A 35 9.11 -11.57 5.25
C ALA A 35 9.74 -10.43 6.07
N PRO A 36 10.11 -9.30 5.43
CA PRO A 36 10.54 -8.10 6.15
C PRO A 36 9.52 -7.67 7.20
N ALA A 37 9.99 -7.06 8.29
CA ALA A 37 9.14 -6.66 9.41
C ALA A 37 7.96 -5.75 9.04
N ALA A 38 8.09 -4.94 7.97
CA ALA A 38 7.02 -4.10 7.46
C ALA A 38 5.93 -4.89 6.74
N VAL A 39 6.19 -6.12 6.28
CA VAL A 39 5.20 -6.98 5.63
C VAL A 39 4.43 -7.75 6.68
N ARG A 40 3.16 -7.42 6.90
CA ARG A 40 2.29 -8.10 7.88
C ARG A 40 1.84 -9.49 7.42
N GLY A 41 1.86 -9.73 6.12
CA GLY A 41 1.42 -10.99 5.53
C GLY A 41 0.67 -10.79 4.21
N LEU A 42 -0.21 -11.74 3.90
CA LEU A 42 -1.04 -11.75 2.70
C LEU A 42 -2.52 -11.72 3.08
N PHE A 43 -3.31 -10.98 2.35
CA PHE A 43 -4.78 -11.00 2.44
C PHE A 43 -5.39 -11.17 1.05
N VAL A 44 -6.67 -11.51 1.00
CA VAL A 44 -7.39 -11.65 -0.27
C VAL A 44 -8.12 -10.35 -0.57
N HIS A 45 -7.75 -9.71 -1.68
CA HIS A 45 -8.42 -8.54 -2.21
C HIS A 45 -9.00 -8.87 -3.60
N ARG A 46 -10.32 -8.86 -3.73
CA ARG A 46 -11.03 -9.19 -4.98
C ARG A 46 -10.54 -10.50 -5.61
N GLY A 47 -10.43 -11.56 -4.81
CA GLY A 47 -9.99 -12.88 -5.26
C GLY A 47 -8.50 -13.02 -5.53
N ARG A 48 -7.67 -12.01 -5.22
CA ARG A 48 -6.22 -12.03 -5.42
C ARG A 48 -5.48 -11.96 -4.09
N LEU A 49 -4.47 -12.80 -3.93
CA LEU A 49 -3.53 -12.67 -2.82
C LEU A 49 -2.75 -11.36 -2.96
N THR A 50 -2.82 -10.55 -1.92
CA THR A 50 -2.27 -9.19 -1.91
C THR A 50 -1.41 -9.02 -0.66
N PRO A 51 -0.15 -8.60 -0.80
CA PRO A 51 0.69 -8.28 0.35
C PRO A 51 0.13 -7.13 1.15
N LEU A 52 0.22 -7.22 2.48
CA LEU A 52 -0.16 -6.16 3.42
C LEU A 52 1.08 -5.60 4.09
N ILE A 53 1.30 -4.31 3.90
CA ILE A 53 2.42 -3.56 4.48
C ILE A 53 1.91 -2.71 5.64
N ASP A 54 2.63 -2.73 6.75
CA ASP A 54 2.46 -1.81 7.87
C ASP A 54 3.28 -0.55 7.61
N LEU A 55 2.61 0.56 7.31
CA LEU A 55 3.30 1.81 6.98
C LEU A 55 4.11 2.35 8.15
N ALA A 56 3.63 2.21 9.39
CA ALA A 56 4.36 2.66 10.56
C ALA A 56 5.70 1.93 10.70
N ARG A 57 5.69 0.61 10.54
CA ARG A 57 6.93 -0.18 10.54
C ARG A 57 7.86 0.17 9.39
N LEU A 58 7.29 0.42 8.21
CA LEU A 58 8.06 0.84 7.04
C LEU A 58 8.79 2.16 7.29
N LEU A 59 8.15 3.06 8.03
CA LEU A 59 8.70 4.36 8.43
C LEU A 59 9.61 4.29 9.67
N GLY A 60 9.84 3.09 10.23
CA GLY A 60 10.72 2.90 11.37
C GLY A 60 10.09 3.25 12.73
N THR A 61 8.76 3.32 12.79
CA THR A 61 8.01 3.58 14.03
C THR A 61 7.40 2.29 14.60
N ALA A 62 6.70 2.41 15.74
CA ALA A 62 6.01 1.27 16.34
C ALA A 62 4.91 0.73 15.41
N PRO A 63 4.64 -0.59 15.44
CA PRO A 63 3.62 -1.20 14.59
C PRO A 63 2.25 -0.53 14.78
N LEU A 64 1.49 -0.46 13.68
CA LEU A 64 0.11 0.00 13.74
C LEU A 64 -0.71 -0.86 14.68
N ARG A 65 -1.55 -0.21 15.47
CA ARG A 65 -2.57 -0.88 16.28
C ARG A 65 -3.80 -1.16 15.41
N ASP A 66 -4.39 -2.33 15.61
CA ASP A 66 -5.64 -2.70 14.94
C ASP A 66 -6.79 -1.93 15.59
N ARG A 67 -7.18 -0.82 14.96
CA ARG A 67 -8.29 0.04 15.38
C ARG A 67 -9.36 0.07 14.30
N LEU A 68 -10.58 0.47 14.69
CA LEU A 68 -11.67 0.67 13.74
C LEU A 68 -11.35 1.75 12.69
N SER A 69 -10.48 2.71 13.03
CA SER A 69 -10.01 3.75 12.11
C SER A 69 -8.92 3.28 11.16
N THR A 70 -8.22 2.18 11.47
CA THR A 70 -7.17 1.64 10.61
C THR A 70 -7.73 1.25 9.25
N ARG A 71 -7.10 1.73 8.20
CA ARG A 71 -7.49 1.49 6.80
C ARG A 71 -6.34 0.88 6.03
N VAL A 72 -6.69 0.12 5.03
CA VAL A 72 -5.74 -0.39 4.03
C VAL A 72 -6.00 0.30 2.71
N ILE A 73 -5.00 1.01 2.24
CA ILE A 73 -5.00 1.64 0.92
C ILE A 73 -4.39 0.62 -0.04
N VAL A 74 -5.22 0.06 -0.90
CA VAL A 74 -4.75 -0.84 -1.96
C VAL A 74 -4.19 0.01 -3.07
N VAL A 75 -2.90 -0.15 -3.33
CA VAL A 75 -2.16 0.64 -4.32
C VAL A 75 -1.60 -0.25 -5.42
N GLU A 76 -1.38 0.35 -6.57
CA GLU A 76 -0.79 -0.29 -7.74
C GLU A 76 0.45 0.49 -8.20
N PRO A 77 1.66 -0.07 -7.97
CA PRO A 77 2.91 0.51 -8.47
C PRO A 77 2.97 0.54 -10.00
N ALA A 78 3.71 1.51 -10.58
CA ALA A 78 3.81 1.68 -12.03
C ALA A 78 4.69 0.63 -12.73
N GLY A 79 5.57 -0.04 -12.00
CA GLY A 79 6.72 -0.80 -12.53
C GLY A 79 6.44 -2.22 -13.01
N GLY A 80 5.20 -2.66 -13.12
CA GLY A 80 4.88 -4.04 -13.51
C GLY A 80 4.83 -4.25 -15.02
N ARG A 81 5.90 -4.76 -15.63
CA ARG A 81 5.86 -5.44 -16.94
C ARG A 81 5.20 -6.82 -16.85
N VAL A 82 4.12 -6.95 -16.11
CA VAL A 82 3.43 -8.23 -15.91
C VAL A 82 2.02 -8.05 -16.43
N GLU A 83 1.49 -9.06 -17.06
CA GLU A 83 0.10 -9.11 -17.54
C GLU A 83 -0.93 -8.77 -16.44
N ARG A 84 -0.52 -8.87 -15.17
CA ARG A 84 -1.29 -8.46 -14.00
C ARG A 84 -0.41 -7.62 -13.07
N PRO A 85 -0.70 -6.32 -12.91
CA PRO A 85 0.06 -5.46 -12.01
C PRO A 85 -0.04 -5.98 -10.57
N LEU A 86 1.09 -5.95 -9.85
CA LEU A 86 1.13 -6.29 -8.44
C LEU A 86 0.40 -5.21 -7.65
N ARG A 87 -0.59 -5.60 -6.87
CA ARG A 87 -1.25 -4.73 -5.89
C ARG A 87 -0.67 -4.97 -4.52
N VAL A 88 -0.64 -3.93 -3.72
CA VAL A 88 -0.18 -3.97 -2.34
C VAL A 88 -1.16 -3.20 -1.47
N GLY A 89 -1.49 -3.74 -0.31
CA GLY A 89 -2.21 -3.02 0.72
C GLY A 89 -1.25 -2.30 1.64
N VAL A 90 -1.43 -1.00 1.81
CA VAL A 90 -0.68 -0.17 2.75
C VAL A 90 -1.58 0.17 3.92
N ALA A 91 -1.30 -0.39 5.10
CA ALA A 91 -2.07 -0.11 6.30
C ALA A 91 -1.61 1.21 6.93
N ALA A 92 -2.57 2.07 7.27
CA ALA A 92 -2.39 3.35 7.93
C ALA A 92 -3.40 3.53 9.07
N GLU A 93 -3.14 4.43 10.03
CA GLU A 93 -4.03 4.64 11.18
C GLU A 93 -5.37 5.27 10.78
N GLY A 94 -5.37 6.08 9.73
CA GLY A 94 -6.58 6.70 9.20
C GLY A 94 -6.38 7.32 7.84
N VAL A 95 -7.49 7.60 7.18
CA VAL A 95 -7.54 8.33 5.91
C VAL A 95 -8.23 9.66 6.17
N LEU A 96 -7.58 10.76 5.80
CA LEU A 96 -8.08 12.12 6.02
C LEU A 96 -8.95 12.62 4.86
N GLY A 97 -8.76 12.06 3.66
CA GLY A 97 -9.45 12.50 2.46
C GLY A 97 -8.49 12.87 1.33
N LEU A 98 -9.02 13.55 0.32
CA LEU A 98 -8.26 14.01 -0.84
C LEU A 98 -7.82 15.46 -0.64
N CYS A 99 -6.60 15.76 -1.08
CA CYS A 99 -6.11 17.13 -1.23
C CYS A 99 -5.48 17.31 -2.61
N ASP A 100 -5.27 18.54 -3.03
CA ASP A 100 -4.63 18.86 -4.31
C ASP A 100 -3.23 19.42 -4.05
N ASP A 101 -2.23 18.90 -4.75
CA ASP A 101 -0.84 19.35 -4.60
C ASP A 101 -0.63 20.79 -5.10
N THR A 102 -1.54 21.31 -5.94
CA THR A 102 -1.51 22.71 -6.38
C THR A 102 -1.84 23.69 -5.25
N ALA A 103 -2.49 23.21 -4.17
CA ALA A 103 -2.75 24.00 -2.98
C ALA A 103 -1.54 24.12 -2.04
N ALA A 104 -0.39 23.50 -2.40
CA ALA A 104 0.80 23.58 -1.57
C ALA A 104 1.34 25.02 -1.50
N GLU A 105 1.44 25.53 -0.27
CA GLU A 105 2.02 26.83 0.06
C GLU A 105 3.55 26.79 -0.04
N ASP A 106 4.14 25.61 0.22
CA ASP A 106 5.57 25.37 0.21
C ASP A 106 5.86 23.91 -0.17
N ARG A 107 7.04 23.67 -0.78
CA ARG A 107 7.49 22.36 -1.23
C ARG A 107 8.95 22.16 -0.88
N MET A 108 9.26 21.06 -0.23
CA MET A 108 10.62 20.63 0.03
C MET A 108 10.89 19.33 -0.75
N PRO A 109 11.96 19.29 -1.55
CA PRO A 109 12.32 18.10 -2.31
C PRO A 109 12.63 16.92 -1.38
N PRO A 110 12.62 15.68 -1.89
CA PRO A 110 12.94 14.50 -1.11
C PRO A 110 14.33 14.62 -0.49
N VAL A 111 14.45 14.26 0.78
CA VAL A 111 15.75 14.18 1.45
C VAL A 111 16.39 12.83 1.09
N THR A 112 17.49 12.86 0.34
CA THR A 112 18.22 11.65 -0.04
C THR A 112 19.04 11.10 1.11
N GLY A 113 19.23 9.77 1.15
CA GLY A 113 20.06 9.11 2.17
C GLY A 113 19.34 8.75 3.47
N LEU A 114 18.03 8.94 3.56
CA LEU A 114 17.23 8.46 4.68
C LEU A 114 16.94 6.97 4.57
N ALA A 115 16.67 6.34 5.72
CA ALA A 115 16.38 4.91 5.82
C ALA A 115 15.07 4.47 5.13
N ALA A 116 14.20 5.42 4.79
CA ALA A 116 12.92 5.15 4.12
C ALA A 116 12.93 5.70 2.67
N PRO A 117 13.35 4.90 1.69
CA PRO A 117 13.47 5.34 0.29
C PRO A 117 12.11 5.69 -0.37
N CYS A 118 11.00 5.33 0.25
CA CYS A 118 9.65 5.69 -0.20
C CYS A 118 9.24 7.14 0.13
N LEU A 119 10.05 7.89 0.88
CA LEU A 119 9.75 9.28 1.18
C LEU A 119 10.04 10.16 -0.04
N GLY A 120 9.00 10.78 -0.56
CA GLY A 120 9.05 11.74 -1.66
C GLY A 120 9.23 13.18 -1.19
N GLU A 121 8.63 14.13 -1.92
CA GLU A 121 8.61 15.54 -1.51
C GLU A 121 7.73 15.75 -0.27
N CYS A 122 8.02 16.80 0.47
CA CYS A 122 7.20 17.24 1.59
C CYS A 122 6.46 18.52 1.20
N LEU A 123 5.14 18.53 1.40
CA LEU A 123 4.27 19.62 1.05
C LEU A 123 3.74 20.31 2.31
N ARG A 124 3.55 21.62 2.23
CA ARG A 124 2.77 22.35 3.22
C ARG A 124 1.46 22.78 2.60
N ILE A 125 0.35 22.25 3.12
CA ILE A 125 -1.00 22.51 2.63
C ILE A 125 -1.88 22.90 3.84
N GLU A 126 -2.51 24.07 3.78
CA GLU A 126 -3.34 24.58 4.87
C GLU A 126 -2.66 24.55 6.24
N GLY A 127 -1.38 24.92 6.27
CA GLY A 127 -0.56 24.92 7.46
C GLY A 127 -0.14 23.53 7.97
N ARG A 128 -0.51 22.44 7.29
CA ARG A 128 -0.12 21.06 7.63
C ARG A 128 1.07 20.63 6.78
N THR A 129 2.01 19.97 7.41
CA THR A 129 3.11 19.31 6.70
C THR A 129 2.68 17.91 6.30
N ILE A 130 2.76 17.60 5.02
CA ILE A 130 2.34 16.32 4.43
C ILE A 130 3.51 15.71 3.66
N GLN A 131 3.96 14.54 4.09
CA GLN A 131 5.04 13.81 3.44
C GLN A 131 4.47 12.91 2.34
N CYS A 132 4.83 13.18 1.09
CA CYS A 132 4.43 12.33 -0.03
C CYS A 132 5.16 10.99 0.00
N LEU A 133 4.47 9.93 -0.39
CA LEU A 133 5.01 8.58 -0.49
C LEU A 133 5.13 8.17 -1.97
N ASP A 134 6.30 7.69 -2.32
CA ASP A 134 6.53 7.05 -3.61
C ASP A 134 6.15 5.56 -3.52
N VAL A 135 5.03 5.23 -4.13
CA VAL A 135 4.47 3.87 -4.12
C VAL A 135 5.41 2.86 -4.79
N ASP A 136 6.17 3.28 -5.79
CA ASP A 136 7.10 2.41 -6.50
C ASP A 136 8.34 2.06 -5.66
N ARG A 137 8.57 2.79 -4.57
CA ARG A 137 9.72 2.64 -3.68
C ARG A 137 9.35 2.23 -2.24
N LEU A 138 8.12 1.76 -2.03
CA LEU A 138 7.68 1.26 -0.71
C LEU A 138 8.53 0.12 -0.18
N LEU A 139 8.99 -0.76 -1.05
CA LEU A 139 9.81 -1.91 -0.72
C LEU A 139 11.04 -2.00 -1.61
N PRO A 140 12.11 -2.63 -1.15
CA PRO A 140 13.28 -2.93 -1.99
C PRO A 140 12.89 -3.80 -3.22
N PRO A 141 13.62 -3.65 -4.35
CA PRO A 141 13.28 -4.37 -5.59
C PRO A 141 13.29 -5.90 -5.48
N ASP A 142 14.13 -6.46 -4.63
CA ASP A 142 14.19 -7.90 -4.35
C ASP A 142 12.95 -8.38 -3.59
N VAL A 143 12.48 -7.59 -2.63
CA VAL A 143 11.22 -7.86 -1.89
C VAL A 143 10.03 -7.77 -2.84
N TRP A 144 9.97 -6.76 -3.71
CA TRP A 144 8.94 -6.65 -4.73
C TRP A 144 8.86 -7.88 -5.62
N ARG A 145 10.02 -8.37 -6.10
CA ARG A 145 10.09 -9.58 -6.93
C ARG A 145 9.62 -10.83 -6.20
N ALA A 146 10.03 -11.00 -4.95
CA ALA A 146 9.60 -12.13 -4.12
C ALA A 146 8.09 -12.12 -3.89
N LEU A 147 7.50 -10.97 -3.55
CA LEU A 147 6.06 -10.83 -3.33
C LEU A 147 5.26 -11.04 -4.63
N ALA A 148 5.76 -10.57 -5.76
CA ALA A 148 5.14 -10.80 -7.06
C ALA A 148 5.06 -12.30 -7.39
N ALA A 149 6.12 -13.06 -7.10
CA ALA A 149 6.14 -14.50 -7.32
C ALA A 149 5.09 -15.25 -6.47
N VAL A 150 4.88 -14.81 -5.21
CA VAL A 150 3.86 -15.40 -4.33
C VAL A 150 2.44 -15.03 -4.77
N SER A 151 2.25 -13.79 -5.25
CA SER A 151 0.92 -13.31 -5.68
C SER A 151 0.47 -13.88 -7.03
N THR A 152 1.39 -14.39 -7.84
CA THR A 152 1.12 -15.03 -9.14
C THR A 152 1.04 -16.55 -9.10
N GLY A 153 1.17 -17.17 -7.91
CA GLY A 153 1.07 -18.63 -7.73
C GLY A 153 -0.26 -19.19 -8.27
N PRO A 154 -0.29 -20.47 -8.69
CA PRO A 154 -1.40 -21.09 -9.41
C PRO A 154 -2.58 -21.33 -8.47
N ASN A 155 -3.43 -20.32 -8.28
CA ASN A 155 -4.74 -20.53 -7.66
C ASN A 155 -5.86 -20.11 -8.63
N ASP A 156 -5.71 -20.55 -9.89
CA ASP A 156 -6.80 -20.53 -10.87
C ASP A 156 -7.44 -21.92 -10.95
N THR A 157 -7.81 -22.48 -9.81
CA THR A 157 -8.74 -23.61 -9.77
C THR A 157 -10.15 -23.02 -9.78
N ARG A 158 -10.66 -22.67 -10.94
CA ARG A 158 -12.10 -22.65 -11.17
C ARG A 158 -12.65 -24.01 -10.74
N PRO A 159 -13.69 -24.06 -9.90
CA PRO A 159 -14.46 -25.30 -9.80
C PRO A 159 -15.04 -25.56 -11.20
N SER A 160 -14.57 -26.61 -11.82
CA SER A 160 -15.18 -27.19 -13.01
C SER A 160 -16.66 -27.39 -12.70
N ALA A 161 -17.51 -26.69 -13.45
CA ALA A 161 -18.93 -27.03 -13.51
C ALA A 161 -19.03 -28.46 -14.03
N ALA A 162 -19.17 -29.39 -13.09
CA ALA A 162 -19.46 -30.77 -13.42
C ALA A 162 -20.83 -30.85 -14.08
N ASP A 163 -20.78 -31.15 -15.32
CA ASP A 163 -21.77 -31.81 -16.16
C ASP A 163 -22.78 -32.66 -15.36
N GLY A 164 -24.01 -32.20 -15.28
CA GLY A 164 -25.18 -32.92 -14.79
C GLY A 164 -26.09 -33.29 -15.94
N ARG A 165 -25.63 -34.08 -16.89
CA ARG A 165 -26.53 -34.87 -17.75
C ARG A 165 -26.97 -36.09 -16.99
N ARG A 166 -28.29 -36.18 -16.82
CA ARG A 166 -29.08 -37.42 -16.99
C ARG A 166 -30.54 -37.05 -17.02
N ALA A 167 -31.07 -37.37 -18.14
CA ALA A 167 -32.00 -38.43 -18.55
C ALA A 167 -33.17 -38.60 -17.62
#